data_a1987a3a137d290f32513a7edc09b4bf
#
_entry.id   a1987a3a137d290f32513a7edc09b4bf
#
_cell.length_a   1.000
_cell.length_b   1.000
_cell.length_c   1.000
_cell.angle_alpha   90.00
_cell.angle_beta   90.00
_cell.angle_gamma   90.00
#
_symmetry.space_group_name_H-M   'P 1'
#
loop_
_entity.id
_entity.type
_entity.pdbx_description
1 polymer ?
#
loop_
_entity_poly.entity_id
_entity_poly.type
_entity_poly.pdbx_seq_one_letter_code
_entity_poly.pdbx_strand_id
1 'polypeptide(L)'
;MGHARKQLLSIYVVAKCNLKCRYCALSAGDMEVVPEHQVIDIKFVKRAIIDFFRDYPSRGIRFYGAGEPTMEMGVIRETVDFVNSLGVDHPYFELQTNGYFSQTNADWIENNLDFIWISFDGLPLFQNENRPLVSGGESSDVVVRNIDYFGKSKKIGVGVRITMTPNMIDHQKEMIDFLAEKNIKFISVERAFSSVNHSRYVAEDVDPEYFAEKYLDAFDYAQKKNIFYNHFNMVNFDEKVRFFCRSCVPYPHLTTDGFVSACDMAQYGSEQYMKYSISDLVYGKYIEEEDRIVYDEEKIFKIRQKNADYLAETECKGCPIVYNCAGGCLGQAYNETGKIRGKTDWDCAVTRYLAKRMPLNSGLYPILHP
;
A
#
# COMPACT_ATOMS: atom_id res chain seq x y z
N MET A 1 1.36 -24.36 7.45
CA MET A 1 0.91 -23.99 6.09
C MET A 1 1.16 -22.52 5.96
N GLY A 2 2.12 -22.12 5.12
CA GLY A 2 2.41 -20.70 4.90
C GLY A 2 1.16 -20.00 4.38
N HIS A 3 0.82 -18.85 4.97
CA HIS A 3 -0.30 -18.05 4.48
C HIS A 3 0.05 -17.60 3.07
N ALA A 4 -0.65 -18.10 2.06
CA ALA A 4 -0.46 -17.68 0.68
C ALA A 4 -0.65 -16.16 0.62
N ARG A 5 0.39 -15.43 0.18
CA ARG A 5 0.29 -13.98 -0.07
C ARG A 5 -0.88 -13.75 -1.00
N LYS A 6 -1.75 -12.79 -0.67
CA LYS A 6 -2.83 -12.43 -1.57
C LYS A 6 -2.23 -11.93 -2.89
N GLN A 7 -2.45 -12.67 -3.95
CA GLN A 7 -2.12 -12.24 -5.30
C GLN A 7 -3.24 -11.29 -5.72
N LEU A 8 -2.94 -10.02 -5.93
CA LEU A 8 -3.92 -9.01 -6.28
C LEU A 8 -3.48 -8.31 -7.57
N LEU A 9 -4.42 -8.15 -8.49
CA LEU A 9 -4.30 -7.16 -9.54
C LEU A 9 -4.64 -5.80 -8.92
N SER A 10 -3.70 -4.87 -8.92
CA SER A 10 -3.93 -3.51 -8.42
C SER A 10 -4.32 -2.58 -9.55
N ILE A 11 -5.34 -1.76 -9.34
CA ILE A 11 -5.86 -0.81 -10.32
C ILE A 11 -5.75 0.60 -9.73
N TYR A 12 -4.95 1.47 -10.36
CA TYR A 12 -4.95 2.90 -10.04
C TYR A 12 -6.11 3.55 -10.75
N VAL A 13 -7.19 3.77 -10.02
CA VAL A 13 -8.46 4.20 -10.58
C VAL A 13 -8.38 5.60 -11.18
N VAL A 14 -7.71 6.50 -10.48
CA VAL A 14 -7.62 7.91 -10.85
C VAL A 14 -6.35 8.56 -10.29
N ALA A 15 -5.78 9.50 -11.02
CA ALA A 15 -4.61 10.26 -10.56
C ALA A 15 -4.98 11.48 -9.69
N LYS A 16 -6.24 11.92 -9.67
CA LYS A 16 -6.74 13.05 -8.90
C LYS A 16 -7.05 12.66 -7.45
N CYS A 17 -6.80 13.56 -6.51
CA CYS A 17 -7.11 13.39 -5.09
C CYS A 17 -7.84 14.61 -4.52
N ASN A 18 -8.73 14.40 -3.55
CA ASN A 18 -9.43 15.45 -2.79
C ASN A 18 -8.68 15.87 -1.53
N LEU A 19 -7.60 15.17 -1.14
CA LEU A 19 -6.70 15.55 -0.05
C LEU A 19 -5.33 16.00 -0.57
N LYS A 20 -4.66 16.85 0.22
CA LYS A 20 -3.30 17.33 -0.02
C LYS A 20 -2.38 16.93 1.13
N CYS A 21 -2.11 15.63 1.26
CA CYS A 21 -1.29 15.10 2.34
C CYS A 21 0.14 15.65 2.28
N ARG A 22 0.69 16.07 3.42
CA ARG A 22 2.04 16.68 3.53
C ARG A 22 3.16 15.77 3.05
N TYR A 23 3.03 14.47 3.32
CA TYR A 23 4.01 13.42 2.98
C TYR A 23 3.60 12.60 1.75
N CYS A 24 2.65 13.06 0.95
CA CYS A 24 2.18 12.29 -0.20
C CYS A 24 3.33 12.01 -1.17
N ALA A 25 3.78 10.77 -1.22
CA ALA A 25 4.78 10.32 -2.18
C ALA A 25 4.29 10.41 -3.63
N LEU A 26 2.99 10.59 -3.80
CA LEU A 26 2.28 10.55 -5.06
C LEU A 26 1.94 11.93 -5.59
N SER A 27 2.14 12.97 -4.79
CA SER A 27 1.82 14.37 -5.11
C SER A 27 0.43 14.58 -5.74
N ALA A 28 -0.50 13.63 -5.48
CA ALA A 28 -1.81 13.60 -6.13
C ALA A 28 -2.70 14.82 -5.82
N GLY A 29 -2.39 15.53 -4.72
CA GLY A 29 -3.01 16.82 -4.39
C GLY A 29 -2.36 18.02 -5.06
N ASP A 30 -1.26 17.84 -5.79
CA ASP A 30 -0.56 18.90 -6.51
C ASP A 30 -1.00 18.95 -7.97
N MET A 31 -1.84 19.92 -8.30
CA MET A 31 -2.46 20.05 -9.63
C MET A 31 -1.44 20.26 -10.77
N GLU A 32 -0.20 20.68 -10.46
CA GLU A 32 0.86 20.83 -11.46
C GLU A 32 1.39 19.50 -11.98
N VAL A 33 1.05 18.39 -11.30
CA VAL A 33 1.62 17.06 -11.57
C VAL A 33 0.58 16.07 -12.11
N VAL A 34 -0.69 16.45 -12.15
CA VAL A 34 -1.75 15.55 -12.59
C VAL A 34 -1.64 15.24 -14.09
N PRO A 35 -1.54 13.94 -14.49
CA PRO A 35 -1.48 13.56 -15.90
C PRO A 35 -2.72 13.95 -16.65
N GLU A 36 -2.60 14.15 -17.95
CA GLU A 36 -3.73 14.41 -18.87
C GLU A 36 -4.79 13.30 -18.78
N HIS A 37 -4.35 12.04 -18.65
CA HIS A 37 -5.23 10.89 -18.36
C HIS A 37 -5.38 10.72 -16.84
N GLN A 38 -6.40 11.35 -16.28
CA GLN A 38 -6.65 11.29 -14.83
C GLN A 38 -7.33 9.99 -14.39
N VAL A 39 -8.17 9.41 -15.26
CA VAL A 39 -8.96 8.20 -14.99
C VAL A 39 -8.46 7.05 -15.85
N ILE A 40 -8.34 5.87 -15.28
CA ILE A 40 -7.90 4.68 -16.01
C ILE A 40 -8.91 4.28 -17.11
N ASP A 41 -8.40 3.80 -18.25
CA ASP A 41 -9.25 3.24 -19.30
C ASP A 41 -9.83 1.89 -18.87
N ILE A 42 -11.16 1.79 -18.89
CA ILE A 42 -11.89 0.58 -18.51
C ILE A 42 -11.64 -0.61 -19.47
N LYS A 43 -11.29 -0.36 -20.74
CA LYS A 43 -10.91 -1.43 -21.68
C LYS A 43 -9.61 -2.08 -21.21
N PHE A 44 -8.62 -1.26 -20.86
CA PHE A 44 -7.36 -1.73 -20.29
C PHE A 44 -7.59 -2.55 -19.02
N VAL A 45 -8.45 -2.07 -18.10
CA VAL A 45 -8.80 -2.79 -16.87
C VAL A 45 -9.40 -4.16 -17.19
N LYS A 46 -10.40 -4.23 -18.08
CA LYS A 46 -11.05 -5.49 -18.47
C LYS A 46 -10.07 -6.46 -19.12
N ARG A 47 -9.21 -5.97 -20.01
CA ARG A 47 -8.16 -6.80 -20.63
C ARG A 47 -7.21 -7.37 -19.57
N ALA A 48 -6.73 -6.54 -18.68
CA ALA A 48 -5.81 -6.96 -17.62
C ALA A 48 -6.42 -7.96 -16.65
N ILE A 49 -7.72 -7.85 -16.34
CA ILE A 49 -8.46 -8.82 -15.52
C ILE A 49 -8.50 -10.19 -16.20
N ILE A 50 -8.84 -10.23 -17.51
CA ILE A 50 -8.88 -11.47 -18.27
C ILE A 50 -7.50 -12.15 -18.25
N ASP A 51 -6.43 -11.39 -18.53
CA ASP A 51 -5.08 -11.92 -18.53
C ASP A 51 -4.65 -12.37 -17.13
N PHE A 52 -4.92 -11.60 -16.11
CA PHE A 52 -4.59 -11.94 -14.72
C PHE A 52 -5.30 -13.21 -14.26
N PHE A 53 -6.59 -13.37 -14.57
CA PHE A 53 -7.36 -14.57 -14.21
C PHE A 53 -6.95 -15.82 -15.00
N ARG A 54 -6.38 -15.65 -16.20
CA ARG A 54 -5.79 -16.74 -16.97
C ARG A 54 -4.45 -17.18 -16.36
N ASP A 55 -3.60 -16.21 -15.97
CA ASP A 55 -2.19 -16.46 -15.67
C ASP A 55 -1.95 -16.72 -14.17
N TYR A 56 -2.89 -16.32 -13.30
CA TYR A 56 -2.80 -16.48 -11.85
C TYR A 56 -4.01 -17.22 -11.28
N PRO A 57 -3.83 -18.03 -10.22
CA PRO A 57 -4.96 -18.73 -9.57
C PRO A 57 -5.88 -17.80 -8.76
N SER A 58 -5.41 -16.59 -8.46
CA SER A 58 -6.17 -15.61 -7.68
C SER A 58 -7.26 -14.92 -8.50
N ARG A 59 -8.33 -14.50 -7.80
CA ARG A 59 -9.42 -13.67 -8.31
C ARG A 59 -9.50 -12.35 -7.53
N GLY A 60 -8.36 -11.91 -6.98
CA GLY A 60 -8.29 -10.71 -6.16
C GLY A 60 -8.02 -9.45 -6.96
N ILE A 61 -8.85 -8.45 -6.77
CA ILE A 61 -8.73 -7.10 -7.34
C ILE A 61 -8.56 -6.10 -6.20
N ARG A 62 -7.59 -5.22 -6.32
CA ARG A 62 -7.40 -4.10 -5.40
C ARG A 62 -7.58 -2.78 -6.12
N PHE A 63 -8.52 -1.98 -5.65
CA PHE A 63 -8.66 -0.59 -6.06
C PHE A 63 -7.74 0.29 -5.20
N TYR A 64 -6.89 1.01 -5.87
CA TYR A 64 -5.89 1.87 -5.25
C TYR A 64 -5.76 3.15 -6.10
N GLY A 65 -4.96 4.11 -5.68
CA GLY A 65 -4.80 5.29 -6.51
C GLY A 65 -3.41 5.86 -6.51
N ALA A 66 -3.03 6.42 -7.64
CA ALA A 66 -2.14 7.56 -7.66
C ALA A 66 -2.81 8.76 -6.97
N GLY A 67 -4.17 8.81 -6.99
CA GLY A 67 -5.03 9.73 -6.27
C GLY A 67 -5.98 9.02 -5.29
N GLU A 68 -7.24 9.47 -5.24
CA GLU A 68 -8.28 8.88 -4.39
C GLU A 68 -9.28 8.09 -5.23
N PRO A 69 -9.32 6.74 -5.12
CA PRO A 69 -10.18 5.89 -5.97
C PRO A 69 -11.67 6.23 -5.89
N THR A 70 -12.15 6.64 -4.72
CA THR A 70 -13.58 6.93 -4.53
C THR A 70 -14.06 8.20 -5.22
N MET A 71 -13.16 8.97 -5.83
CA MET A 71 -13.55 10.08 -6.70
C MET A 71 -14.10 9.59 -8.04
N GLU A 72 -13.81 8.33 -8.43
CA GLU A 72 -14.27 7.71 -9.67
C GLU A 72 -14.94 6.36 -9.40
N MET A 73 -15.98 6.39 -8.55
CA MET A 73 -16.78 5.19 -8.20
C MET A 73 -17.37 4.47 -9.43
N GLY A 74 -17.56 5.17 -10.54
CA GLY A 74 -18.01 4.58 -11.80
C GLY A 74 -17.10 3.46 -12.28
N VAL A 75 -15.78 3.69 -12.29
CA VAL A 75 -14.78 2.68 -12.67
C VAL A 75 -14.79 1.49 -11.72
N ILE A 76 -14.89 1.74 -10.40
CA ILE A 76 -14.94 0.68 -9.40
C ILE A 76 -16.17 -0.21 -9.61
N ARG A 77 -17.35 0.40 -9.77
CA ARG A 77 -18.63 -0.30 -10.01
C ARG A 77 -18.58 -1.13 -11.29
N GLU A 78 -18.16 -0.53 -12.40
CA GLU A 78 -18.07 -1.22 -13.68
C GLU A 78 -17.06 -2.38 -13.64
N THR A 79 -15.95 -2.22 -12.89
CA THR A 79 -14.98 -3.31 -12.70
C THR A 79 -15.59 -4.48 -11.90
N VAL A 80 -16.29 -4.20 -10.79
CA VAL A 80 -16.96 -5.21 -9.97
C VAL A 80 -18.03 -5.94 -10.78
N ASP A 81 -18.87 -5.20 -11.52
CA ASP A 81 -19.92 -5.77 -12.39
C ASP A 81 -19.31 -6.65 -13.48
N PHE A 82 -18.21 -6.19 -14.10
CA PHE A 82 -17.51 -6.99 -15.11
C PHE A 82 -16.97 -8.30 -14.52
N VAL A 83 -16.27 -8.27 -13.39
CA VAL A 83 -15.74 -9.49 -12.75
C VAL A 83 -16.88 -10.45 -12.39
N ASN A 84 -17.97 -9.95 -11.82
CA ASN A 84 -19.14 -10.76 -11.48
C ASN A 84 -19.78 -11.39 -12.74
N SER A 85 -19.76 -10.69 -13.88
CA SER A 85 -20.29 -11.22 -15.16
C SER A 85 -19.46 -12.36 -15.74
N LEU A 86 -18.19 -12.50 -15.34
CA LEU A 86 -17.32 -13.59 -15.78
C LEU A 86 -17.66 -14.94 -15.11
N GLY A 87 -18.51 -14.95 -14.08
CA GLY A 87 -18.90 -16.16 -13.38
C GLY A 87 -17.75 -16.89 -12.66
N VAL A 88 -16.71 -16.13 -12.25
CA VAL A 88 -15.57 -16.70 -11.52
C VAL A 88 -15.94 -17.00 -10.07
N ASP A 89 -15.38 -18.07 -9.52
CA ASP A 89 -15.62 -18.46 -8.15
C ASP A 89 -14.89 -17.51 -7.17
N HIS A 90 -15.63 -17.02 -6.18
CA HIS A 90 -15.11 -16.25 -5.05
C HIS A 90 -14.18 -15.08 -5.43
N PRO A 91 -14.63 -14.13 -6.25
CA PRO A 91 -13.87 -12.92 -6.47
C PRO A 91 -13.64 -12.18 -5.14
N TYR A 92 -12.51 -11.51 -4.99
CA TYR A 92 -12.17 -10.74 -3.81
C TYR A 92 -11.87 -9.30 -4.20
N PHE A 93 -12.53 -8.35 -3.57
CA PHE A 93 -12.38 -6.94 -3.84
C PHE A 93 -11.87 -6.18 -2.62
N GLU A 94 -10.76 -5.49 -2.78
CA GLU A 94 -10.14 -4.66 -1.75
C GLU A 94 -10.05 -3.21 -2.21
N LEU A 95 -10.41 -2.27 -1.34
CA LEU A 95 -10.26 -0.84 -1.57
C LEU A 95 -9.26 -0.25 -0.58
N GLN A 96 -8.31 0.53 -1.09
CA GLN A 96 -7.48 1.41 -0.27
C GLN A 96 -7.83 2.87 -0.59
N THR A 97 -8.23 3.63 0.41
CA THR A 97 -8.81 4.97 0.27
C THR A 97 -8.34 5.90 1.38
N ASN A 98 -8.45 7.20 1.13
CA ASN A 98 -8.25 8.21 2.17
C ASN A 98 -9.46 8.34 3.12
N GLY A 99 -10.56 7.65 2.85
CA GLY A 99 -11.75 7.65 3.70
C GLY A 99 -12.65 8.88 3.59
N TYR A 100 -12.33 9.87 2.79
CA TYR A 100 -13.12 11.09 2.62
C TYR A 100 -14.13 10.98 1.47
N PHE A 101 -15.23 10.33 1.72
CA PHE A 101 -16.31 10.12 0.74
C PHE A 101 -17.71 10.16 1.40
N SER A 102 -18.75 10.17 0.54
CA SER A 102 -20.16 10.29 0.97
C SER A 102 -20.69 9.01 1.59
N GLN A 103 -21.80 9.13 2.36
CA GLN A 103 -22.51 7.96 2.89
C GLN A 103 -23.01 7.03 1.79
N THR A 104 -23.50 7.55 0.68
CA THR A 104 -23.94 6.73 -0.47
C THR A 104 -22.81 5.84 -1.01
N ASN A 105 -21.57 6.35 -1.04
CA ASN A 105 -20.42 5.54 -1.42
C ASN A 105 -20.08 4.52 -0.32
N ALA A 106 -20.17 4.90 0.97
CA ALA A 106 -19.96 3.97 2.06
C ALA A 106 -20.92 2.77 2.00
N ASP A 107 -22.21 3.04 1.78
CA ASP A 107 -23.25 2.00 1.67
C ASP A 107 -23.00 1.05 0.50
N TRP A 108 -22.55 1.59 -0.64
CA TRP A 108 -22.23 0.75 -1.79
C TRP A 108 -20.98 -0.10 -1.52
N ILE A 109 -19.91 0.48 -0.98
CA ILE A 109 -18.65 -0.20 -0.63
C ILE A 109 -18.94 -1.37 0.33
N GLU A 110 -19.71 -1.12 1.41
CA GLU A 110 -20.06 -2.15 2.40
C GLU A 110 -20.76 -3.37 1.77
N ASN A 111 -21.58 -3.14 0.75
CA ASN A 111 -22.39 -4.21 0.15
C ASN A 111 -21.72 -4.92 -1.04
N ASN A 112 -20.61 -4.40 -1.58
CA ASN A 112 -20.01 -4.91 -2.80
C ASN A 112 -18.52 -5.25 -2.72
N LEU A 113 -17.83 -4.84 -1.65
CA LEU A 113 -16.41 -5.13 -1.47
C LEU A 113 -16.18 -5.98 -0.22
N ASP A 114 -15.04 -6.68 -0.16
CA ASP A 114 -14.71 -7.60 0.93
C ASP A 114 -13.86 -6.95 2.02
N PHE A 115 -13.03 -5.97 1.64
CA PHE A 115 -12.13 -5.29 2.59
C PHE A 115 -11.88 -3.83 2.20
N ILE A 116 -11.82 -2.97 3.21
CA ILE A 116 -11.45 -1.57 3.05
C ILE A 116 -10.27 -1.19 3.96
N TRP A 117 -9.23 -0.62 3.38
CA TRP A 117 -8.18 0.07 4.11
C TRP A 117 -8.43 1.56 4.08
N ILE A 118 -8.58 2.17 5.25
CA ILE A 118 -8.75 3.61 5.39
C ILE A 118 -7.44 4.24 5.88
N SER A 119 -6.93 5.19 5.12
CA SER A 119 -5.77 5.99 5.52
C SER A 119 -6.20 7.06 6.53
N PHE A 120 -5.76 6.91 7.79
CA PHE A 120 -6.07 7.85 8.86
C PHE A 120 -4.92 7.90 9.87
N ASP A 121 -4.48 9.08 10.23
CA ASP A 121 -3.27 9.27 11.05
C ASP A 121 -3.52 9.16 12.57
N GLY A 122 -4.39 8.22 12.93
CA GLY A 122 -4.58 7.74 14.31
C GLY A 122 -5.45 8.63 15.18
N LEU A 123 -5.29 9.96 15.11
CA LEU A 123 -6.08 10.94 15.84
C LEU A 123 -6.54 12.08 14.93
N PRO A 124 -7.73 12.73 15.20
CA PRO A 124 -8.20 13.84 14.39
C PRO A 124 -7.20 14.99 14.23
N LEU A 125 -6.45 15.29 15.29
CA LEU A 125 -5.41 16.32 15.27
C LEU A 125 -4.35 16.03 14.19
N PHE A 126 -3.78 14.83 14.20
CA PHE A 126 -2.75 14.44 13.23
C PHE A 126 -3.31 14.27 11.82
N GLN A 127 -4.54 13.77 11.71
CA GLN A 127 -5.25 13.69 10.42
C GLN A 127 -5.38 15.05 9.76
N ASN A 128 -5.85 16.06 10.50
CA ASN A 128 -6.06 17.40 9.96
C ASN A 128 -4.74 18.11 9.64
N GLU A 129 -3.72 17.91 10.46
CA GLU A 129 -2.39 18.45 10.21
C GLU A 129 -1.75 17.84 8.95
N ASN A 130 -1.82 16.51 8.81
CA ASN A 130 -1.08 15.79 7.78
C ASN A 130 -1.86 15.60 6.48
N ARG A 131 -3.19 15.54 6.54
CA ARG A 131 -4.08 15.21 5.42
C ARG A 131 -5.20 16.23 5.21
N PRO A 132 -4.87 17.53 5.03
CA PRO A 132 -5.89 18.56 4.77
C PRO A 132 -6.57 18.34 3.42
N LEU A 133 -7.74 18.94 3.25
CA LEU A 133 -8.44 19.01 1.97
C LEU A 133 -7.67 19.87 0.95
N VAL A 134 -7.74 19.54 -0.34
CA VAL A 134 -7.21 20.40 -1.41
C VAL A 134 -7.88 21.77 -1.42
N SER A 135 -9.18 21.82 -1.11
CA SER A 135 -9.97 23.06 -1.00
C SER A 135 -9.64 23.91 0.25
N GLY A 136 -8.76 23.42 1.12
CA GLY A 136 -8.56 23.95 2.47
C GLY A 136 -9.58 23.39 3.46
N GLY A 137 -9.17 23.25 4.71
CA GLY A 137 -10.02 22.72 5.78
C GLY A 137 -9.64 21.29 6.21
N GLU A 138 -10.40 20.80 7.17
CA GLU A 138 -10.14 19.57 7.91
C GLU A 138 -10.80 18.37 7.24
N SER A 139 -10.14 17.21 7.29
CA SER A 139 -10.67 15.96 6.73
C SER A 139 -11.18 14.99 7.79
N SER A 140 -10.83 15.19 9.06
CA SER A 140 -11.03 14.20 10.13
C SER A 140 -12.49 13.83 10.35
N ASP A 141 -13.42 14.78 10.35
CA ASP A 141 -14.83 14.52 10.71
C ASP A 141 -15.48 13.50 9.77
N VAL A 142 -15.26 13.66 8.46
CA VAL A 142 -15.81 12.75 7.46
C VAL A 142 -15.11 11.40 7.52
N VAL A 143 -13.78 11.38 7.67
CA VAL A 143 -13.01 10.14 7.73
C VAL A 143 -13.35 9.34 8.98
N VAL A 144 -13.44 9.99 10.16
CA VAL A 144 -13.82 9.34 11.42
C VAL A 144 -15.24 8.79 11.38
N ARG A 145 -16.18 9.54 10.79
CA ARG A 145 -17.55 9.03 10.56
C ARG A 145 -17.52 7.74 9.74
N ASN A 146 -16.75 7.69 8.67
CA ASN A 146 -16.65 6.51 7.82
C ASN A 146 -15.93 5.35 8.54
N ILE A 147 -14.87 5.62 9.33
CA ILE A 147 -14.23 4.62 10.18
C ILE A 147 -15.24 4.02 11.17
N ASP A 148 -16.03 4.87 11.84
CA ASP A 148 -17.06 4.42 12.80
C ASP A 148 -18.17 3.59 12.11
N TYR A 149 -18.54 3.95 10.88
CA TYR A 149 -19.50 3.20 10.07
C TYR A 149 -18.99 1.79 9.75
N PHE A 150 -17.79 1.69 9.17
CA PHE A 150 -17.22 0.38 8.80
C PHE A 150 -16.81 -0.46 10.01
N GLY A 151 -16.37 0.15 11.11
CA GLY A 151 -16.05 -0.55 12.35
C GLY A 151 -17.25 -1.24 13.01
N LYS A 152 -18.47 -0.81 12.69
CA LYS A 152 -19.74 -1.44 13.11
C LYS A 152 -20.26 -2.47 12.14
N SER A 153 -19.75 -2.50 10.91
CA SER A 153 -20.18 -3.43 9.88
C SER A 153 -19.77 -4.87 10.20
N LYS A 154 -20.61 -5.81 9.78
CA LYS A 154 -20.32 -7.25 9.80
C LYS A 154 -20.19 -7.83 8.38
N LYS A 155 -20.33 -7.00 7.36
CA LYS A 155 -20.35 -7.41 5.96
C LYS A 155 -18.98 -7.30 5.30
N ILE A 156 -18.18 -6.33 5.72
CA ILE A 156 -16.88 -5.99 5.12
C ILE A 156 -15.79 -5.95 6.19
N GLY A 157 -14.60 -6.41 5.88
CA GLY A 157 -13.43 -6.21 6.71
C GLY A 157 -12.92 -4.76 6.64
N VAL A 158 -12.41 -4.23 7.75
CA VAL A 158 -11.86 -2.87 7.81
C VAL A 158 -10.53 -2.84 8.53
N GLY A 159 -9.57 -2.09 7.95
CA GLY A 159 -8.30 -1.77 8.57
C GLY A 159 -7.96 -0.29 8.40
N VAL A 160 -7.11 0.22 9.29
CA VAL A 160 -6.60 1.59 9.23
C VAL A 160 -5.11 1.57 8.94
N ARG A 161 -4.67 2.44 8.04
CA ARG A 161 -3.24 2.66 7.73
C ARG A 161 -2.82 4.04 8.22
N ILE A 162 -1.77 4.05 9.03
CA ILE A 162 -1.19 5.26 9.64
C ILE A 162 0.14 5.54 8.95
N THR A 163 0.33 6.75 8.45
CA THR A 163 1.64 7.24 8.04
C THR A 163 2.23 8.06 9.19
N MET A 164 3.18 7.48 9.90
CA MET A 164 3.75 8.01 11.13
C MET A 164 4.73 9.15 10.84
N THR A 165 4.40 10.35 11.28
CA THR A 165 5.33 11.49 11.36
C THR A 165 6.01 11.54 12.72
N PRO A 166 7.16 12.23 12.90
CA PRO A 166 7.91 12.19 14.15
C PRO A 166 7.13 12.60 15.39
N ASN A 167 6.25 13.61 15.28
CA ASN A 167 5.40 14.09 16.37
C ASN A 167 4.31 13.09 16.80
N MET A 168 4.11 12.02 16.05
CA MET A 168 3.12 10.97 16.34
C MET A 168 3.70 9.78 17.13
N ILE A 169 5.03 9.63 17.13
CA ILE A 169 5.71 8.42 17.64
C ILE A 169 5.37 8.11 19.10
N ASP A 170 5.26 9.13 19.94
CA ASP A 170 4.94 8.96 21.37
C ASP A 170 3.43 8.75 21.63
N HIS A 171 2.57 9.01 20.64
CA HIS A 171 1.12 8.96 20.78
C HIS A 171 0.49 7.64 20.28
N GLN A 172 1.30 6.60 20.02
CA GLN A 172 0.80 5.36 19.42
C GLN A 172 -0.28 4.67 20.28
N LYS A 173 -0.16 4.69 21.61
CA LYS A 173 -1.18 4.09 22.50
C LYS A 173 -2.51 4.84 22.46
N GLU A 174 -2.46 6.17 22.40
CA GLU A 174 -3.65 7.02 22.26
C GLU A 174 -4.36 6.76 20.91
N MET A 175 -3.59 6.58 19.82
CA MET A 175 -4.13 6.22 18.52
C MET A 175 -4.78 4.84 18.53
N ILE A 176 -4.16 3.86 19.21
CA ILE A 176 -4.71 2.52 19.39
C ILE A 176 -6.03 2.57 20.16
N ASP A 177 -6.09 3.35 21.25
CA ASP A 177 -7.30 3.52 22.03
C ASP A 177 -8.43 4.15 21.21
N PHE A 178 -8.14 5.24 20.51
CA PHE A 178 -9.11 5.92 19.66
C PHE A 178 -9.69 4.98 18.59
N LEU A 179 -8.85 4.19 17.92
CA LEU A 179 -9.30 3.25 16.90
C LEU A 179 -10.00 2.03 17.48
N ALA A 180 -9.60 1.58 18.67
CA ALA A 180 -10.28 0.50 19.42
C ALA A 180 -11.73 0.87 19.75
N GLU A 181 -11.99 2.11 20.18
CA GLU A 181 -13.34 2.65 20.45
C GLU A 181 -14.22 2.65 19.18
N LYS A 182 -13.61 2.68 17.99
CA LYS A 182 -14.29 2.55 16.69
C LYS A 182 -14.38 1.10 16.20
N ASN A 183 -14.07 0.11 17.05
CA ASN A 183 -14.04 -1.32 16.72
C ASN A 183 -13.00 -1.72 15.65
N ILE A 184 -12.01 -0.90 15.37
CA ILE A 184 -10.94 -1.24 14.45
C ILE A 184 -10.01 -2.27 15.08
N LYS A 185 -9.79 -3.39 14.39
CA LYS A 185 -8.95 -4.50 14.84
C LYS A 185 -7.65 -4.63 14.03
N PHE A 186 -7.56 -3.98 12.89
CA PHE A 186 -6.39 -4.04 12.01
C PHE A 186 -5.81 -2.63 11.84
N ILE A 187 -4.62 -2.42 12.36
CA ILE A 187 -3.88 -1.15 12.26
C ILE A 187 -2.51 -1.46 11.64
N SER A 188 -2.20 -0.83 10.53
CA SER A 188 -0.89 -0.92 9.89
C SER A 188 -0.21 0.44 9.96
N VAL A 189 1.00 0.48 10.49
CA VAL A 189 1.80 1.70 10.61
C VAL A 189 3.02 1.65 9.72
N GLU A 190 3.35 2.79 9.15
CA GLU A 190 4.54 2.98 8.34
C GLU A 190 5.08 4.39 8.60
N ARG A 191 6.40 4.57 8.66
CA ARG A 191 6.96 5.92 8.82
C ARG A 191 6.74 6.75 7.55
N ALA A 192 6.55 8.05 7.72
CA ALA A 192 6.69 8.98 6.62
C ALA A 192 8.14 8.99 6.13
N PHE A 193 8.35 8.96 4.83
CA PHE A 193 9.69 9.00 4.22
C PHE A 193 9.74 10.05 3.10
N SER A 194 10.91 10.59 2.85
CA SER A 194 11.13 11.49 1.73
C SER A 194 11.02 10.71 0.42
N SER A 195 10.23 11.23 -0.52
CA SER A 195 10.28 10.73 -1.89
C SER A 195 11.25 11.59 -2.70
N VAL A 196 12.27 10.98 -3.30
CA VAL A 196 13.27 11.68 -4.12
C VAL A 196 12.60 12.39 -5.30
N ASN A 197 11.48 11.86 -5.75
CA ASN A 197 10.87 12.32 -6.98
C ASN A 197 9.74 13.35 -6.78
N HIS A 198 9.06 13.43 -5.60
CA HIS A 198 7.80 14.18 -5.59
C HIS A 198 7.33 14.77 -4.29
N SER A 199 7.79 14.33 -3.13
CA SER A 199 7.24 14.91 -1.94
C SER A 199 8.00 16.18 -1.58
N ARG A 200 7.26 17.26 -1.36
CA ARG A 200 7.79 18.45 -0.68
C ARG A 200 8.11 18.13 0.78
N TYR A 201 7.78 16.93 1.21
CA TYR A 201 8.07 16.45 2.55
C TYR A 201 9.52 15.94 2.61
N VAL A 202 10.29 16.58 3.45
CA VAL A 202 11.60 16.08 3.87
C VAL A 202 11.35 15.34 5.18
N ALA A 203 11.54 14.02 5.18
CA ALA A 203 11.41 13.24 6.40
C ALA A 203 12.45 13.75 7.41
N GLU A 204 11.99 14.08 8.61
CA GLU A 204 12.88 14.39 9.72
C GLU A 204 13.69 13.15 10.08
N ASP A 205 14.93 13.35 10.51
CA ASP A 205 15.79 12.27 10.96
C ASP A 205 15.29 11.77 12.33
N VAL A 206 14.77 10.55 12.32
CA VAL A 206 14.29 9.85 13.51
C VAL A 206 15.26 8.72 13.83
N ASP A 207 15.75 8.68 15.05
CA ASP A 207 16.57 7.56 15.50
C ASP A 207 15.81 6.23 15.36
N PRO A 208 16.37 5.25 14.63
CA PRO A 208 15.67 4.00 14.34
C PRO A 208 15.44 3.14 15.59
N GLU A 209 16.33 3.19 16.60
CA GLU A 209 16.14 2.40 17.83
C GLU A 209 15.06 3.03 18.71
N TYR A 210 15.03 4.36 18.82
CA TYR A 210 13.95 5.07 19.51
C TYR A 210 12.58 4.75 18.88
N PHE A 211 12.48 4.82 17.56
CA PHE A 211 11.25 4.45 16.86
C PHE A 211 10.85 3.01 17.19
N ALA A 212 11.80 2.07 17.09
CA ALA A 212 11.52 0.65 17.31
C ALA A 212 11.13 0.34 18.76
N GLU A 213 11.69 1.04 19.75
CA GLU A 213 11.30 0.92 21.17
C GLU A 213 9.86 1.37 21.39
N LYS A 214 9.50 2.54 20.87
CA LYS A 214 8.14 3.07 20.99
C LYS A 214 7.12 2.19 20.26
N TYR A 215 7.52 1.65 19.10
CA TYR A 215 6.69 0.70 18.37
C TYR A 215 6.45 -0.60 19.17
N LEU A 216 7.49 -1.19 19.79
CA LEU A 216 7.34 -2.40 20.61
C LEU A 216 6.41 -2.19 21.80
N ASP A 217 6.54 -1.05 22.49
CA ASP A 217 5.66 -0.71 23.61
C ASP A 217 4.20 -0.56 23.17
N ALA A 218 3.98 0.04 21.99
CA ALA A 218 2.65 0.14 21.38
C ALA A 218 2.13 -1.21 20.88
N PHE A 219 2.99 -2.06 20.32
CA PHE A 219 2.66 -3.41 19.88
C PHE A 219 2.18 -4.26 21.05
N ASP A 220 2.92 -4.32 22.16
CA ASP A 220 2.54 -5.05 23.36
C ASP A 220 1.23 -4.54 23.97
N TYR A 221 1.00 -3.22 23.88
CA TYR A 221 -0.25 -2.61 24.31
C TYR A 221 -1.44 -3.02 23.42
N ALA A 222 -1.27 -3.03 22.13
CA ALA A 222 -2.29 -3.44 21.16
C ALA A 222 -2.66 -4.93 21.31
N GLN A 223 -1.66 -5.80 21.56
CA GLN A 223 -1.88 -7.23 21.79
C GLN A 223 -2.80 -7.47 23.00
N LYS A 224 -2.65 -6.72 24.10
CA LYS A 224 -3.52 -6.81 25.29
C LYS A 224 -4.98 -6.42 24.99
N LYS A 225 -5.21 -5.67 23.90
CA LYS A 225 -6.54 -5.25 23.43
C LYS A 225 -7.08 -6.12 22.29
N ASN A 226 -6.37 -7.19 21.91
CA ASN A 226 -6.69 -8.02 20.74
C ASN A 226 -6.79 -7.19 19.45
N ILE A 227 -5.86 -6.24 19.31
CA ILE A 227 -5.70 -5.42 18.11
C ILE A 227 -4.43 -5.88 17.39
N PHE A 228 -4.57 -6.16 16.11
CA PHE A 228 -3.45 -6.41 15.22
C PHE A 228 -2.81 -5.07 14.85
N TYR A 229 -1.60 -4.82 15.42
CA TYR A 229 -0.82 -3.61 15.20
C TYR A 229 0.46 -3.99 14.46
N ASN A 230 0.51 -3.69 13.17
CA ASN A 230 1.57 -4.15 12.29
C ASN A 230 2.43 -2.97 11.80
N HIS A 231 3.74 -3.21 11.73
CA HIS A 231 4.68 -2.32 11.03
C HIS A 231 5.16 -3.00 9.75
N PHE A 232 5.34 -2.20 8.70
CA PHE A 232 5.72 -2.72 7.39
C PHE A 232 7.00 -3.58 7.42
N ASN A 233 7.99 -3.20 8.23
CA ASN A 233 9.26 -3.92 8.32
C ASN A 233 9.16 -5.31 8.95
N MET A 234 8.05 -5.65 9.62
CA MET A 234 7.85 -6.96 10.26
C MET A 234 6.84 -7.86 9.55
N VAL A 235 6.36 -7.46 8.37
CA VAL A 235 5.30 -8.21 7.65
C VAL A 235 5.63 -9.68 7.36
N ASN A 236 6.90 -10.08 7.40
CA ASN A 236 7.34 -11.44 7.15
C ASN A 236 7.96 -12.12 8.39
N PHE A 237 7.76 -11.58 9.60
CA PHE A 237 8.36 -12.20 10.81
C PHE A 237 7.77 -13.58 11.12
N ASP A 238 6.56 -13.88 10.64
CA ASP A 238 5.91 -15.17 10.85
C ASP A 238 6.47 -16.33 10.05
N GLU A 239 7.13 -16.04 8.94
CA GLU A 239 7.62 -17.08 8.04
C GLU A 239 8.92 -16.68 7.32
N LYS A 240 9.66 -17.69 6.87
CA LYS A 240 10.75 -17.46 5.93
C LYS A 240 10.19 -17.21 4.54
N VAL A 241 10.65 -16.12 3.92
CA VAL A 241 10.18 -15.70 2.60
C VAL A 241 11.34 -15.53 1.63
N ARG A 242 11.04 -15.75 0.37
CA ARG A 242 11.99 -15.45 -0.71
C ARG A 242 11.89 -13.98 -1.14
N PHE A 243 10.70 -13.41 -1.14
CA PHE A 243 10.42 -12.04 -1.56
C PHE A 243 9.78 -11.25 -0.42
N PHE A 244 10.15 -9.98 -0.25
CA PHE A 244 9.60 -9.14 0.79
C PHE A 244 8.09 -8.90 0.61
N CYS A 245 7.69 -8.47 -0.57
CA CYS A 245 6.28 -8.19 -0.90
C CYS A 245 5.97 -8.60 -2.34
N ARG A 246 4.71 -8.42 -2.75
CA ARG A 246 4.24 -8.72 -4.10
C ARG A 246 4.94 -7.91 -5.19
N SER A 247 5.45 -6.71 -4.88
CA SER A 247 6.20 -5.88 -5.84
C SER A 247 7.48 -6.59 -6.33
N CYS A 248 8.13 -7.38 -5.46
CA CYS A 248 9.30 -8.16 -5.85
C CYS A 248 8.98 -9.38 -6.73
N VAL A 249 7.69 -9.75 -6.84
CA VAL A 249 7.18 -10.85 -7.71
C VAL A 249 6.60 -10.31 -9.01
N PRO A 250 6.69 -9.08 -9.30
CA PRO A 250 5.93 -8.08 -10.03
C PRO A 250 4.48 -8.48 -10.39
N TYR A 251 3.61 -8.57 -9.36
CA TYR A 251 2.17 -8.60 -9.63
C TYR A 251 1.72 -7.27 -10.24
N PRO A 252 0.79 -7.30 -11.22
CA PRO A 252 0.49 -6.12 -12.01
C PRO A 252 -0.24 -5.03 -11.21
N HIS A 253 0.25 -3.82 -11.37
CA HIS A 253 -0.39 -2.57 -10.97
C HIS A 253 -0.68 -1.77 -12.23
N LEU A 254 -1.95 -1.56 -12.54
CA LEU A 254 -2.38 -0.83 -13.72
C LEU A 254 -2.34 0.67 -13.46
N THR A 255 -1.59 1.40 -14.26
CA THR A 255 -1.48 2.86 -14.15
C THR A 255 -2.55 3.58 -14.97
N THR A 256 -2.88 4.82 -14.59
CA THR A 256 -3.90 5.61 -15.30
C THR A 256 -3.52 5.98 -16.72
N ASP A 257 -2.24 5.91 -17.07
CA ASP A 257 -1.70 6.23 -18.40
C ASP A 257 -1.41 4.99 -19.26
N GLY A 258 -2.01 3.83 -18.92
CA GLY A 258 -1.99 2.64 -19.78
C GLY A 258 -0.77 1.75 -19.62
N PHE A 259 -0.04 1.83 -18.51
CA PHE A 259 1.13 0.99 -18.25
C PHE A 259 0.88 0.00 -17.11
N VAL A 260 1.78 -0.97 -17.00
CA VAL A 260 1.81 -1.94 -15.90
C VAL A 260 3.09 -1.77 -15.11
N SER A 261 2.95 -1.57 -13.80
CA SER A 261 4.08 -1.43 -12.87
C SER A 261 4.08 -2.53 -11.81
N ALA A 262 5.20 -2.64 -11.10
CA ALA A 262 5.40 -3.62 -10.05
C ALA A 262 5.10 -3.09 -8.64
N CYS A 263 5.02 -1.77 -8.46
CA CYS A 263 5.03 -1.15 -7.14
C CYS A 263 4.17 0.10 -7.10
N ASP A 264 3.53 0.34 -5.96
CA ASP A 264 2.75 1.55 -5.69
C ASP A 264 3.56 2.86 -5.85
N MET A 265 4.89 2.79 -5.82
CA MET A 265 5.80 3.93 -6.06
C MET A 265 6.09 4.19 -7.56
N ALA A 266 5.59 3.35 -8.46
CA ALA A 266 5.76 3.47 -9.91
C ALA A 266 4.39 3.66 -10.58
N GLN A 267 3.89 4.92 -10.54
CA GLN A 267 2.49 5.21 -10.83
C GLN A 267 2.20 5.59 -12.28
N TYR A 268 3.24 5.94 -13.03
CA TYR A 268 3.14 6.38 -14.41
C TYR A 268 4.22 5.71 -15.24
N GLY A 269 3.91 5.44 -16.50
CA GLY A 269 4.84 4.88 -17.46
C GLY A 269 5.15 5.79 -18.64
N SER A 270 4.37 6.85 -18.85
CA SER A 270 4.59 7.83 -19.92
C SER A 270 5.83 8.67 -19.67
N GLU A 271 6.61 8.95 -20.71
CA GLU A 271 7.87 9.69 -20.62
C GLU A 271 7.72 11.06 -19.92
N GLN A 272 6.66 11.78 -20.21
CA GLN A 272 6.35 13.09 -19.62
C GLN A 272 6.14 13.03 -18.09
N TYR A 273 5.72 11.88 -17.55
CA TYR A 273 5.47 11.68 -16.11
C TYR A 273 6.55 10.85 -15.41
N MET A 274 7.58 10.41 -16.15
CA MET A 274 8.60 9.51 -15.64
C MET A 274 9.41 10.10 -14.48
N LYS A 275 9.55 11.44 -14.43
CA LYS A 275 10.15 12.15 -13.29
C LYS A 275 9.36 11.97 -11.98
N TYR A 276 8.11 11.50 -12.06
CA TYR A 276 7.19 11.25 -10.94
C TYR A 276 6.96 9.76 -10.69
N SER A 277 7.79 8.90 -11.23
CA SER A 277 7.65 7.45 -11.15
C SER A 277 9.01 6.77 -11.10
N ILE A 278 9.04 5.52 -10.68
CA ILE A 278 10.24 4.70 -10.76
C ILE A 278 10.19 3.89 -12.06
N SER A 279 10.83 4.39 -13.10
CA SER A 279 10.78 3.82 -14.47
C SER A 279 11.21 2.36 -14.55
N ASP A 280 12.19 1.95 -13.72
CA ASP A 280 12.70 0.57 -13.70
C ASP A 280 11.67 -0.44 -13.17
N LEU A 281 10.62 0.06 -12.50
CA LEU A 281 9.53 -0.77 -11.98
C LEU A 281 8.30 -0.78 -12.90
N VAL A 282 8.32 -0.04 -14.01
CA VAL A 282 7.29 -0.08 -15.05
C VAL A 282 7.72 -1.07 -16.12
N TYR A 283 6.99 -2.17 -16.24
CA TYR A 283 7.41 -3.33 -17.04
C TYR A 283 6.39 -3.80 -18.08
N GLY A 284 5.27 -3.07 -18.25
CA GLY A 284 4.29 -3.41 -19.28
C GLY A 284 3.57 -2.19 -19.81
N LYS A 285 2.97 -2.34 -21.00
CA LYS A 285 2.18 -1.32 -21.67
C LYS A 285 0.99 -1.95 -22.38
N TYR A 286 -0.18 -1.33 -22.24
CA TYR A 286 -1.38 -1.65 -23.01
C TYR A 286 -1.30 -1.05 -24.39
N ILE A 287 -1.57 -1.87 -25.42
CA ILE A 287 -1.68 -1.48 -26.81
C ILE A 287 -3.15 -1.53 -27.18
N GLU A 288 -3.80 -0.37 -27.22
CA GLU A 288 -5.26 -0.27 -27.40
C GLU A 288 -5.72 -0.85 -28.73
N GLU A 289 -5.01 -0.59 -29.83
CA GLU A 289 -5.34 -1.03 -31.18
C GLU A 289 -5.34 -2.56 -31.32
N GLU A 290 -4.58 -3.24 -30.46
CA GLU A 290 -4.43 -4.70 -30.48
C GLU A 290 -5.15 -5.38 -29.31
N ASP A 291 -5.75 -4.61 -28.42
CA ASP A 291 -6.35 -5.07 -27.14
C ASP A 291 -5.46 -6.07 -26.39
N ARG A 292 -4.18 -5.75 -26.23
CA ARG A 292 -3.21 -6.59 -25.53
C ARG A 292 -2.24 -5.81 -24.68
N ILE A 293 -1.67 -6.49 -23.67
CA ILE A 293 -0.59 -5.96 -22.84
C ILE A 293 0.74 -6.57 -23.32
N VAL A 294 1.74 -5.72 -23.54
CA VAL A 294 3.11 -6.13 -23.86
C VAL A 294 3.97 -5.96 -22.62
N TYR A 295 4.74 -6.97 -22.29
CA TYR A 295 5.60 -6.98 -21.10
C TYR A 295 7.08 -6.93 -21.47
N ASP A 296 7.87 -6.27 -20.63
CA ASP A 296 9.35 -6.23 -20.69
C ASP A 296 9.91 -7.30 -19.74
N GLU A 297 10.23 -8.46 -20.30
CA GLU A 297 10.73 -9.61 -19.54
C GLU A 297 12.09 -9.35 -18.89
N GLU A 298 12.91 -8.45 -19.45
CA GLU A 298 14.19 -8.08 -18.85
C GLU A 298 13.98 -7.28 -17.57
N LYS A 299 13.04 -6.34 -17.56
CA LYS A 299 12.66 -5.61 -16.35
C LYS A 299 12.04 -6.53 -15.30
N ILE A 300 11.14 -7.43 -15.70
CA ILE A 300 10.57 -8.43 -14.80
C ILE A 300 11.68 -9.26 -14.14
N PHE A 301 12.64 -9.73 -14.91
CA PHE A 301 13.78 -10.49 -14.40
C PHE A 301 14.61 -9.67 -13.40
N LYS A 302 14.92 -8.40 -13.72
CA LYS A 302 15.67 -7.51 -12.82
C LYS A 302 14.95 -7.25 -11.50
N ILE A 303 13.64 -7.02 -11.53
CA ILE A 303 12.81 -6.81 -10.32
C ILE A 303 12.87 -8.06 -9.42
N ARG A 304 12.73 -9.24 -10.01
CA ARG A 304 12.75 -10.52 -9.27
C ARG A 304 14.11 -10.85 -8.65
N GLN A 305 15.18 -10.18 -9.01
CA GLN A 305 16.47 -10.31 -8.34
C GLN A 305 16.50 -9.73 -6.94
N LYS A 306 15.53 -8.84 -6.56
CA LYS A 306 15.35 -8.46 -5.16
C LYS A 306 14.65 -9.59 -4.39
N ASN A 307 15.44 -10.61 -4.06
CA ASN A 307 14.99 -11.78 -3.33
C ASN A 307 16.03 -12.21 -2.28
N ALA A 308 15.58 -12.93 -1.26
CA ALA A 308 16.41 -13.31 -0.11
C ALA A 308 17.63 -14.14 -0.51
N ASP A 309 17.51 -15.08 -1.47
CA ASP A 309 18.60 -15.95 -1.88
C ASP A 309 19.76 -15.14 -2.47
N TYR A 310 19.44 -14.25 -3.42
CA TYR A 310 20.44 -13.37 -4.03
C TYR A 310 21.05 -12.40 -3.00
N LEU A 311 20.21 -11.79 -2.16
CA LEU A 311 20.66 -10.80 -1.18
C LEU A 311 21.52 -11.43 -0.06
N ALA A 312 21.28 -12.69 0.30
CA ALA A 312 22.08 -13.40 1.30
C ALA A 312 23.54 -13.58 0.88
N GLU A 313 23.80 -13.62 -0.42
CA GLU A 313 25.15 -13.75 -0.98
C GLU A 313 25.80 -12.39 -1.29
N THR A 314 25.01 -11.32 -1.34
CA THR A 314 25.43 -9.99 -1.77
C THR A 314 25.22 -8.93 -0.67
N GLU A 315 24.25 -8.03 -0.85
CA GLU A 315 24.03 -6.85 -0.01
C GLU A 315 23.65 -7.16 1.45
N CYS A 316 23.11 -8.37 1.70
CA CYS A 316 22.70 -8.84 3.04
C CYS A 316 23.53 -10.02 3.54
N LYS A 317 24.74 -10.21 3.01
CA LYS A 317 25.63 -11.32 3.40
C LYS A 317 25.86 -11.33 4.92
N GLY A 318 25.61 -12.49 5.53
CA GLY A 318 25.77 -12.68 6.97
C GLY A 318 24.61 -12.09 7.84
N CYS A 319 23.58 -11.55 7.23
CA CYS A 319 22.42 -11.06 7.99
C CYS A 319 21.56 -12.25 8.47
N PRO A 320 21.34 -12.41 9.81
CA PRO A 320 20.63 -13.58 10.35
C PRO A 320 19.14 -13.61 10.00
N ILE A 321 18.56 -12.47 9.62
CA ILE A 321 17.12 -12.33 9.34
C ILE A 321 16.82 -12.13 7.86
N VAL A 322 17.77 -12.42 6.96
CA VAL A 322 17.59 -12.17 5.53
C VAL A 322 16.34 -12.86 4.95
N TYR A 323 16.01 -14.04 5.45
CA TYR A 323 14.84 -14.81 4.99
C TYR A 323 13.51 -14.36 5.64
N ASN A 324 13.53 -13.51 6.67
CA ASN A 324 12.34 -12.87 7.22
C ASN A 324 12.19 -11.42 6.76
N CYS A 325 13.26 -10.83 6.20
CA CYS A 325 13.28 -9.45 5.72
C CYS A 325 13.29 -9.37 4.18
N ALA A 326 13.98 -10.30 3.49
CA ALA A 326 14.18 -10.32 2.04
C ALA A 326 14.58 -8.95 1.45
N GLY A 327 15.40 -8.17 2.21
CA GLY A 327 15.91 -6.87 1.80
C GLY A 327 14.95 -5.69 1.93
N GLY A 328 13.80 -5.87 2.58
CA GLY A 328 12.84 -4.79 2.84
C GLY A 328 12.12 -4.24 1.62
N CYS A 329 11.48 -3.10 1.77
CA CYS A 329 10.66 -2.46 0.74
C CYS A 329 11.44 -2.14 -0.54
N LEU A 330 10.93 -2.62 -1.68
CA LEU A 330 11.53 -2.35 -2.99
C LEU A 330 11.47 -0.86 -3.35
N GLY A 331 10.30 -0.25 -3.19
CA GLY A 331 10.08 1.15 -3.56
C GLY A 331 10.90 2.12 -2.72
N GLN A 332 10.90 1.96 -1.39
CA GLN A 332 11.71 2.80 -0.49
C GLN A 332 13.20 2.64 -0.76
N ALA A 333 13.67 1.39 -0.87
CA ALA A 333 15.08 1.12 -1.13
C ALA A 333 15.53 1.70 -2.48
N TYR A 334 14.71 1.59 -3.52
CA TYR A 334 15.02 2.23 -4.81
C TYR A 334 15.06 3.75 -4.69
N ASN A 335 14.08 4.32 -4.00
CA ASN A 335 13.97 5.76 -3.80
C ASN A 335 15.20 6.37 -3.10
N GLU A 336 15.77 5.65 -2.12
CA GLU A 336 16.96 6.11 -1.38
C GLU A 336 18.28 5.79 -2.11
N THR A 337 18.35 4.70 -2.87
CA THR A 337 19.62 4.20 -3.41
C THR A 337 19.74 4.22 -4.94
N GLY A 338 18.63 4.43 -5.66
CA GLY A 338 18.56 4.30 -7.12
C GLY A 338 18.75 2.87 -7.62
N LYS A 339 18.60 1.84 -6.75
CA LYS A 339 18.91 0.45 -7.08
C LYS A 339 17.75 -0.48 -6.70
N ILE A 340 17.33 -1.36 -7.62
CA ILE A 340 16.31 -2.39 -7.35
C ILE A 340 16.70 -3.25 -6.13
N ARG A 341 17.98 -3.62 -6.01
CA ARG A 341 18.51 -4.44 -4.92
C ARG A 341 18.98 -3.65 -3.71
N GLY A 342 18.76 -2.34 -3.71
CA GLY A 342 19.10 -1.46 -2.61
C GLY A 342 18.44 -1.88 -1.28
N LYS A 343 18.95 -1.35 -0.20
CA LYS A 343 18.38 -1.44 1.14
C LYS A 343 18.54 -0.09 1.83
N THR A 344 17.62 0.24 2.71
CA THR A 344 17.73 1.45 3.53
C THR A 344 18.40 1.10 4.85
N ASP A 345 19.31 1.93 5.33
CA ASP A 345 20.01 1.67 6.59
C ASP A 345 19.05 1.84 7.78
N TRP A 346 18.14 2.78 7.70
CA TRP A 346 17.12 2.99 8.72
C TRP A 346 16.20 1.77 8.89
N ASP A 347 15.63 1.27 7.81
CA ASP A 347 14.75 0.09 7.86
C ASP A 347 15.52 -1.16 8.31
N CYS A 348 16.78 -1.30 7.90
CA CYS A 348 17.64 -2.37 8.37
C CYS A 348 17.87 -2.31 9.89
N ALA A 349 18.08 -1.11 10.46
CA ALA A 349 18.25 -0.93 11.89
C ALA A 349 16.98 -1.29 12.65
N VAL A 350 15.83 -0.74 12.26
CA VAL A 350 14.52 -1.05 12.86
C VAL A 350 14.21 -2.54 12.77
N THR A 351 14.33 -3.14 11.59
CA THR A 351 14.00 -4.56 11.39
C THR A 351 14.87 -5.47 12.26
N ARG A 352 16.17 -5.19 12.35
CA ARG A 352 17.08 -5.96 13.21
C ARG A 352 16.81 -5.76 14.69
N TYR A 353 16.46 -4.54 15.09
CA TYR A 353 16.08 -4.26 16.47
C TYR A 353 14.84 -5.03 16.90
N LEU A 354 13.80 -4.99 16.06
CA LEU A 354 12.54 -5.72 16.28
C LEU A 354 12.77 -7.24 16.29
N ALA A 355 13.52 -7.78 15.32
CA ALA A 355 13.78 -9.22 15.19
C ALA A 355 14.57 -9.82 16.36
N LYS A 356 15.30 -9.03 17.13
CA LYS A 356 15.98 -9.49 18.37
C LYS A 356 15.03 -9.61 19.57
N ARG A 357 13.87 -8.95 19.52
CA ARG A 357 12.95 -8.81 20.65
C ARG A 357 11.60 -9.48 20.41
N MET A 358 11.26 -9.75 19.16
CA MET A 358 10.02 -10.37 18.75
C MET A 358 10.28 -11.80 18.26
N PRO A 359 9.40 -12.77 18.58
CA PRO A 359 9.59 -14.15 18.15
C PRO A 359 9.39 -14.25 16.63
N LEU A 360 10.39 -14.81 15.93
CA LEU A 360 10.30 -15.08 14.49
C LEU A 360 9.69 -16.46 14.23
N ASN A 361 8.97 -16.60 13.13
CA ASN A 361 8.34 -17.84 12.67
C ASN A 361 7.35 -18.45 13.69
N SER A 362 6.66 -17.61 14.44
CA SER A 362 5.81 -18.02 15.56
C SER A 362 4.33 -18.17 15.21
N GLY A 363 3.89 -17.66 14.05
CA GLY A 363 2.47 -17.58 13.67
C GLY A 363 1.67 -16.54 14.48
N LEU A 364 2.36 -15.66 15.21
CA LEU A 364 1.72 -14.60 16.01
C LEU A 364 1.39 -13.33 15.21
N TYR A 365 1.89 -13.22 14.01
CA TYR A 365 1.74 -12.02 13.17
C TYR A 365 1.02 -12.40 11.88
N PRO A 366 -0.33 -12.44 11.86
CA PRO A 366 -1.05 -12.77 10.64
C PRO A 366 -0.66 -11.81 9.53
N ILE A 367 -0.26 -12.38 8.40
CA ILE A 367 0.25 -11.61 7.27
C ILE A 367 -0.91 -10.90 6.60
N LEU A 368 -1.08 -9.63 6.92
CA LEU A 368 -1.87 -8.70 6.13
C LEU A 368 -0.90 -7.97 5.19
N HIS A 369 -0.57 -8.61 4.07
CA HIS A 369 0.19 -7.91 3.04
C HIS A 369 -0.69 -6.84 2.42
N PRO A 370 -0.22 -5.58 2.46
CA PRO A 370 -0.81 -4.52 1.66
C PRO A 370 -0.61 -4.78 0.17
#